data_cc7e055df99affff1a36d281ed868a7c
#
_entry.id   cc7e055df99affff1a36d281ed868a7c
#
_cell.length_a   1.000
_cell.length_b   1.000
_cell.length_c   1.000
_cell.angle_alpha   90.00
_cell.angle_beta   90.00
_cell.angle_gamma   90.00
#
_symmetry.space_group_name_H-M   'P 1'
#
loop_
_entity.id
_entity.type
_entity.pdbx_description
1 polymer ?
#
loop_
_entity_poly.entity_id
_entity_poly.type
_entity_poly.pdbx_seq_one_letter_code
_entity_poly.pdbx_strand_id
1 'polypeptide(L)'
;MGRGDALSVPLPAAPFVDRLLAAGFDFFTGVPCSLVAPVIAELERRGRYLGETREDAALGVAAGAYLAGRLPVVIMQNSGLGVSLNALGSLHLLYELPALLVITWRGFEGRDAPEHLVMGQVLPGVLDLFGIPHRAPDAAAVLADVDWAADTLRTTRKPAALVVKPGLFAEHH
;
A
#
# COMPACT_ATOMS: atom_id res chain seq x y z
N MET A 1 -9.44 -30.86 7.71
CA MET A 1 -7.97 -30.94 7.89
C MET A 1 -7.40 -29.62 7.44
N GLY A 2 -7.21 -28.69 8.42
CA GLY A 2 -6.67 -27.37 8.15
C GLY A 2 -5.19 -27.49 7.77
N ARG A 3 -4.80 -26.91 6.66
CA ARG A 3 -3.39 -26.65 6.38
C ARG A 3 -2.93 -25.64 7.41
N GLY A 4 -2.06 -26.08 8.34
CA GLY A 4 -1.41 -25.19 9.26
C GLY A 4 -0.67 -24.12 8.45
N ASP A 5 -1.03 -22.86 8.68
CA ASP A 5 -0.23 -21.73 8.25
C ASP A 5 1.16 -21.89 8.86
N ALA A 6 2.10 -22.30 8.03
CA ALA A 6 3.51 -22.13 8.37
C ALA A 6 3.69 -20.62 8.56
N LEU A 7 3.89 -20.18 9.81
CA LEU A 7 4.20 -18.79 10.13
C LEU A 7 5.40 -18.39 9.27
N SER A 8 5.15 -17.71 8.17
CA SER A 8 6.24 -17.17 7.34
C SER A 8 7.01 -16.16 8.20
N VAL A 9 8.32 -16.28 8.22
CA VAL A 9 9.17 -15.33 8.95
C VAL A 9 8.88 -13.93 8.40
N PRO A 10 8.53 -12.96 9.27
CA PRO A 10 8.25 -11.61 8.82
C PRO A 10 9.41 -11.02 8.02
N LEU A 11 9.10 -10.29 6.95
CA LEU A 11 10.13 -9.69 6.10
C LEU A 11 10.73 -8.44 6.77
N PRO A 12 12.06 -8.27 6.82
CA PRO A 12 12.68 -7.00 7.16
C PRO A 12 12.25 -5.89 6.18
N ALA A 13 12.11 -4.67 6.66
CA ALA A 13 11.66 -3.54 5.82
C ALA A 13 12.63 -3.18 4.69
N ALA A 14 13.95 -3.24 4.95
CA ALA A 14 14.96 -2.81 3.99
C ALA A 14 14.89 -3.55 2.64
N PRO A 15 14.80 -4.90 2.55
CA PRO A 15 14.62 -5.60 1.27
C PRO A 15 13.36 -5.18 0.51
N PHE A 16 12.27 -4.88 1.20
CA PHE A 16 11.04 -4.39 0.55
C PHE A 16 11.24 -2.99 -0.05
N VAL A 17 11.84 -2.07 0.71
CA VAL A 17 12.17 -0.73 0.22
C VAL A 17 13.16 -0.80 -0.94
N ASP A 18 14.20 -1.64 -0.84
CA ASP A 18 15.16 -1.85 -1.94
C ASP A 18 14.46 -2.35 -3.21
N ARG A 19 13.50 -3.27 -3.07
CA ARG A 19 12.74 -3.77 -4.22
C ARG A 19 11.86 -2.71 -4.85
N LEU A 20 11.18 -1.88 -4.03
CA LEU A 20 10.41 -0.74 -4.54
C LEU A 20 11.29 0.21 -5.36
N LEU A 21 12.45 0.58 -4.84
CA LEU A 21 13.41 1.44 -5.56
C LEU A 21 13.92 0.79 -6.86
N ALA A 22 14.26 -0.50 -6.81
CA ALA A 22 14.71 -1.25 -7.99
C ALA A 22 13.62 -1.40 -9.07
N ALA A 23 12.34 -1.45 -8.67
CA ALA A 23 11.19 -1.48 -9.57
C ALA A 23 10.86 -0.09 -10.17
N GLY A 24 11.56 0.97 -9.71
CA GLY A 24 11.43 2.34 -10.23
C GLY A 24 10.52 3.25 -9.42
N PHE A 25 10.00 2.79 -8.28
CA PHE A 25 9.27 3.68 -7.37
C PHE A 25 10.24 4.62 -6.68
N ASP A 26 10.04 5.91 -6.80
CA ASP A 26 11.01 6.89 -6.34
C ASP A 26 10.42 8.05 -5.52
N PHE A 27 9.10 8.07 -5.33
CA PHE A 27 8.38 9.03 -4.50
C PHE A 27 7.47 8.30 -3.51
N PHE A 28 7.59 8.59 -2.21
CA PHE A 28 6.87 7.91 -1.14
C PHE A 28 6.16 8.91 -0.26
N THR A 29 4.85 8.75 -0.11
CA THR A 29 4.01 9.61 0.74
C THR A 29 2.93 8.78 1.41
N GLY A 30 2.22 9.38 2.35
CA GLY A 30 1.06 8.73 2.98
C GLY A 30 0.87 9.11 4.43
N VAL A 31 -0.05 8.40 5.09
CA VAL A 31 -0.36 8.56 6.51
C VAL A 31 0.18 7.36 7.28
N PRO A 32 0.96 7.57 8.35
CA PRO A 32 1.59 6.49 9.10
C PRO A 32 0.59 5.50 9.70
N CYS A 33 0.93 4.20 9.65
CA CYS A 33 0.19 3.13 10.31
C CYS A 33 1.17 2.14 10.96
N SER A 34 0.82 1.63 12.14
CA SER A 34 1.67 0.73 12.93
C SER A 34 2.09 -0.55 12.18
N LEU A 35 1.22 -1.13 11.34
CA LEU A 35 1.54 -2.36 10.60
C LEU A 35 2.66 -2.19 9.55
N VAL A 36 2.97 -0.96 9.15
CA VAL A 36 4.04 -0.63 8.22
C VAL A 36 5.05 0.36 8.81
N ALA A 37 5.02 0.55 10.12
CA ALA A 37 5.97 1.42 10.82
C ALA A 37 7.44 1.10 10.47
N PRO A 38 7.88 -0.16 10.37
CA PRO A 38 9.25 -0.49 9.96
C PRO A 38 9.59 0.01 8.54
N VAL A 39 8.64 -0.06 7.61
CA VAL A 39 8.83 0.42 6.23
C VAL A 39 8.95 1.94 6.20
N ILE A 40 8.09 2.65 6.94
CA ILE A 40 8.13 4.11 7.06
C ILE A 40 9.45 4.57 7.68
N ALA A 41 9.86 3.95 8.80
CA ALA A 41 11.13 4.26 9.45
C ALA A 41 12.34 4.07 8.51
N GLU A 42 12.34 3.02 7.69
CA GLU A 42 13.39 2.79 6.71
C GLU A 42 13.39 3.84 5.59
N LEU A 43 12.22 4.26 5.12
CA LEU A 43 12.06 5.34 4.14
C LEU A 43 12.51 6.70 4.72
N GLU A 44 12.15 7.00 5.97
CA GLU A 44 12.58 8.21 6.69
C GLU A 44 14.10 8.24 6.87
N ARG A 45 14.70 7.12 7.31
CA ARG A 45 16.16 6.99 7.43
C ARG A 45 16.88 7.26 6.12
N ARG A 46 16.24 6.95 4.98
CA ARG A 46 16.77 7.24 3.63
C ARG A 46 16.42 8.64 3.12
N GLY A 47 15.69 9.44 3.88
CA GLY A 47 15.22 10.78 3.46
C GLY A 47 14.24 10.74 2.29
N ARG A 48 13.40 9.71 2.22
CA ARG A 48 12.51 9.46 1.07
C ARG A 48 11.01 9.44 1.41
N TYR A 49 10.60 9.72 2.65
CA TYR A 49 9.20 9.72 3.04
C TYR A 49 8.68 11.14 3.27
N LEU A 50 7.58 11.47 2.63
CA LEU A 50 6.80 12.69 2.87
C LEU A 50 5.51 12.29 3.60
N GLY A 51 5.46 12.53 4.91
CA GLY A 51 4.27 12.26 5.71
C GLY A 51 3.17 13.28 5.46
N GLU A 52 1.93 12.79 5.35
CA GLU A 52 0.73 13.58 5.18
C GLU A 52 -0.21 13.42 6.39
N THR A 53 -1.12 14.35 6.55
CA THR A 53 -2.12 14.33 7.62
C THR A 53 -3.44 13.68 7.20
N ARG A 54 -3.64 13.50 5.88
CA ARG A 54 -4.85 12.91 5.28
C ARG A 54 -4.47 12.11 4.03
N GLU A 55 -5.13 11.00 3.84
CA GLU A 55 -4.85 10.06 2.75
C GLU A 55 -5.30 10.61 1.38
N ASP A 56 -6.41 11.36 1.33
CA ASP A 56 -6.85 12.04 0.11
C ASP A 56 -5.88 13.16 -0.32
N ALA A 57 -5.25 13.86 0.62
CA ALA A 57 -4.17 14.80 0.34
C ALA A 57 -2.93 14.08 -0.19
N ALA A 58 -2.54 12.94 0.42
CA ALA A 58 -1.43 12.11 -0.05
C ALA A 58 -1.63 11.65 -1.50
N LEU A 59 -2.85 11.29 -1.89
CA LEU A 59 -3.18 10.97 -3.28
C LEU A 59 -3.01 12.18 -4.21
N GLY A 60 -3.43 13.36 -3.78
CA GLY A 60 -3.21 14.60 -4.54
C GLY A 60 -1.72 14.91 -4.76
N VAL A 61 -0.91 14.74 -3.72
CA VAL A 61 0.55 14.90 -3.77
C VAL A 61 1.18 13.85 -4.69
N ALA A 62 0.75 12.59 -4.60
CA ALA A 62 1.20 11.50 -5.48
C ALA A 62 0.86 11.76 -6.95
N ALA A 63 -0.34 12.28 -7.23
CA ALA A 63 -0.73 12.68 -8.59
C ALA A 63 0.19 13.77 -9.14
N GLY A 64 0.51 14.79 -8.34
CA GLY A 64 1.48 15.83 -8.70
C GLY A 64 2.89 15.28 -8.96
N ALA A 65 3.34 14.35 -8.11
CA ALA A 65 4.63 13.68 -8.28
C ALA A 65 4.69 12.88 -9.61
N TYR A 66 3.61 12.16 -9.95
CA TYR A 66 3.54 11.44 -11.22
C TYR A 66 3.59 12.40 -12.42
N LEU A 67 2.85 13.50 -12.39
CA LEU A 67 2.89 14.52 -13.44
C LEU A 67 4.28 15.17 -13.57
N ALA A 68 5.07 15.18 -12.50
CA ALA A 68 6.47 15.60 -12.49
C ALA A 68 7.45 14.49 -12.92
N GLY A 69 6.97 13.34 -13.41
CA GLY A 69 7.79 12.26 -13.93
C GLY A 69 8.28 11.25 -12.89
N ARG A 70 7.71 11.27 -11.66
CA ARG A 70 8.05 10.32 -10.58
C ARG A 70 7.03 9.16 -10.56
N LEU A 71 7.45 8.01 -10.05
CA LEU A 71 6.53 6.87 -9.84
C LEU A 71 6.19 6.77 -8.35
N PRO A 72 4.95 7.18 -7.94
CA PRO A 72 4.62 7.33 -6.54
C PRO A 72 4.14 6.05 -5.88
N VAL A 73 4.44 5.95 -4.57
CA VAL A 73 3.86 5.01 -3.61
C VAL A 73 3.08 5.81 -2.55
N VAL A 74 1.85 5.44 -2.30
CA VAL A 74 1.02 6.00 -1.23
C VAL A 74 0.77 4.94 -0.17
N ILE A 75 1.23 5.21 1.05
CA ILE A 75 1.08 4.31 2.20
C ILE A 75 -0.11 4.79 3.02
N MET A 76 -1.05 3.88 3.32
CA MET A 76 -2.23 4.22 4.10
C MET A 76 -2.81 3.03 4.86
N GLN A 77 -3.63 3.31 5.85
CA GLN A 77 -4.51 2.31 6.46
C GLN A 77 -5.76 2.10 5.59
N ASN A 78 -6.40 0.94 5.67
CA ASN A 78 -7.65 0.69 4.94
C ASN A 78 -8.81 1.65 5.32
N SER A 79 -8.83 2.21 6.53
CA SER A 79 -9.76 3.29 6.87
C SER A 79 -9.50 4.55 6.04
N GLY A 80 -8.24 4.85 5.76
CA GLY A 80 -7.82 5.95 4.89
C GLY A 80 -8.22 5.73 3.42
N LEU A 81 -8.29 4.48 2.96
CA LEU A 81 -8.86 4.18 1.66
C LEU A 81 -10.31 4.68 1.56
N GLY A 82 -11.12 4.48 2.62
CA GLY A 82 -12.49 4.99 2.68
C GLY A 82 -12.57 6.51 2.52
N VAL A 83 -11.67 7.25 3.17
CA VAL A 83 -11.56 8.71 3.04
C VAL A 83 -11.15 9.12 1.61
N SER A 84 -10.40 8.29 0.94
CA SER A 84 -9.74 8.57 -0.34
C SER A 84 -10.55 8.21 -1.59
N LEU A 85 -11.71 7.57 -1.47
CA LEU A 85 -12.46 7.02 -2.61
C LEU A 85 -12.77 8.07 -3.67
N ASN A 86 -13.17 9.27 -3.27
CA ASN A 86 -13.43 10.33 -4.22
C ASN A 86 -12.15 10.77 -4.98
N ALA A 87 -11.03 10.92 -4.29
CA ALA A 87 -9.76 11.27 -4.91
C ALA A 87 -9.26 10.17 -5.86
N LEU A 88 -9.46 8.90 -5.52
CA LEU A 88 -9.18 7.79 -6.43
C LEU A 88 -10.05 7.84 -7.69
N GLY A 89 -11.36 8.00 -7.53
CA GLY A 89 -12.30 8.01 -8.67
C GLY A 89 -12.16 9.25 -9.55
N SER A 90 -12.17 10.44 -8.96
CA SER A 90 -12.22 11.71 -9.69
C SER A 90 -10.85 12.25 -10.14
N LEU A 91 -9.75 11.71 -9.64
CA LEU A 91 -8.39 12.14 -9.99
C LEU A 91 -7.59 10.98 -10.61
N HIS A 92 -7.25 9.95 -9.83
CA HIS A 92 -6.32 8.91 -10.28
C HIS A 92 -6.88 8.05 -11.42
N LEU A 93 -8.13 7.57 -11.29
CA LEU A 93 -8.74 6.69 -12.29
C LEU A 93 -9.19 7.49 -13.52
N LEU A 94 -9.74 8.68 -13.32
CA LEU A 94 -10.25 9.52 -14.41
C LEU A 94 -9.14 10.04 -15.31
N TYR A 95 -8.02 10.49 -14.72
CA TYR A 95 -6.90 11.08 -15.46
C TYR A 95 -5.74 10.11 -15.72
N GLU A 96 -5.93 8.83 -15.43
CA GLU A 96 -4.92 7.78 -15.64
C GLU A 96 -3.58 8.12 -14.94
N LEU A 97 -3.63 8.47 -13.67
CA LEU A 97 -2.47 8.81 -12.84
C LEU A 97 -2.12 7.61 -11.96
N PRO A 98 -1.19 6.74 -12.39
CA PRO A 98 -0.85 5.55 -11.64
C PRO A 98 -0.15 5.89 -10.32
N ALA A 99 -0.45 5.11 -9.30
CA ALA A 99 0.22 5.11 -8.02
C ALA A 99 0.16 3.70 -7.42
N LEU A 100 1.22 3.25 -6.76
CA LEU A 100 1.15 2.06 -5.93
C LEU A 100 0.52 2.43 -4.58
N LEU A 101 -0.56 1.77 -4.23
CA LEU A 101 -1.20 1.90 -2.94
C LEU A 101 -0.70 0.77 -2.02
N VAL A 102 0.04 1.10 -0.97
CA VAL A 102 0.41 0.15 0.09
C VAL A 102 -0.58 0.32 1.21
N ILE A 103 -1.57 -0.58 1.28
CA ILE A 103 -2.72 -0.46 2.17
C ILE A 103 -2.62 -1.48 3.30
N THR A 104 -2.55 -1.03 4.55
CA THR A 104 -2.54 -1.94 5.69
C THR A 104 -3.94 -2.49 5.95
N TRP A 105 -4.05 -3.79 6.18
CA TRP A 105 -5.32 -4.48 6.41
C TRP A 105 -5.65 -4.57 7.90
N ARG A 106 -6.12 -3.48 8.49
CA ARG A 106 -6.69 -3.52 9.83
C ARG A 106 -8.05 -4.22 9.78
N GLY A 107 -8.37 -4.98 10.82
CA GLY A 107 -9.58 -5.81 10.86
C GLY A 107 -9.49 -7.10 10.03
N PHE A 108 -8.28 -7.51 9.60
CA PHE A 108 -8.06 -8.77 8.87
C PHE A 108 -8.62 -9.98 9.65
N GLU A 109 -9.43 -10.81 8.98
CA GLU A 109 -10.10 -11.98 9.57
C GLU A 109 -10.96 -11.69 10.82
N GLY A 110 -11.40 -10.44 10.98
CA GLY A 110 -12.18 -10.02 12.16
C GLY A 110 -11.35 -9.94 13.45
N ARG A 111 -10.03 -9.92 13.36
CA ARG A 111 -9.11 -9.88 14.51
C ARG A 111 -8.47 -8.49 14.61
N ASP A 112 -9.15 -7.56 15.24
CA ASP A 112 -8.63 -6.20 15.50
C ASP A 112 -9.55 -5.47 16.51
N ALA A 113 -9.24 -4.22 16.83
CA ALA A 113 -10.12 -3.34 17.56
C ALA A 113 -11.44 -3.12 16.80
N PRO A 114 -12.56 -2.96 17.50
CA PRO A 114 -13.91 -2.92 16.90
C PRO A 114 -14.06 -1.91 15.74
N GLU A 115 -13.40 -0.76 15.83
CA GLU A 115 -13.44 0.30 14.82
C GLU A 115 -12.83 -0.11 13.47
N HIS A 116 -12.03 -1.17 13.43
CA HIS A 116 -11.39 -1.65 12.20
C HIS A 116 -12.17 -2.76 11.49
N LEU A 117 -13.13 -3.40 12.17
CA LEU A 117 -13.75 -4.64 11.67
C LEU A 117 -14.51 -4.44 10.37
N VAL A 118 -15.31 -3.38 10.27
CA VAL A 118 -16.10 -3.11 9.06
C VAL A 118 -15.18 -2.83 7.86
N MET A 119 -14.21 -1.94 8.03
CA MET A 119 -13.27 -1.62 6.96
C MET A 119 -12.39 -2.81 6.58
N GLY A 120 -12.08 -3.70 7.53
CA GLY A 120 -11.36 -4.94 7.28
C GLY A 120 -12.14 -5.90 6.38
N GLN A 121 -13.45 -6.02 6.60
CA GLN A 121 -14.33 -6.89 5.81
C GLN A 121 -14.56 -6.38 4.39
N VAL A 122 -14.71 -5.06 4.20
CA VAL A 122 -15.09 -4.48 2.92
C VAL A 122 -13.89 -4.14 2.02
N LEU A 123 -12.67 -4.12 2.55
CA LEU A 123 -11.47 -3.68 1.82
C LEU A 123 -11.33 -4.31 0.42
N PRO A 124 -11.35 -5.64 0.24
CA PRO A 124 -11.19 -6.23 -1.09
C PRO A 124 -12.32 -5.82 -2.03
N GLY A 125 -13.57 -5.84 -1.54
CA GLY A 125 -14.74 -5.46 -2.34
C GLY A 125 -14.73 -3.98 -2.77
N VAL A 126 -14.17 -3.09 -1.97
CA VAL A 126 -13.99 -1.68 -2.35
C VAL A 126 -12.97 -1.54 -3.47
N LEU A 127 -11.85 -2.25 -3.40
CA LEU A 127 -10.83 -2.24 -4.47
C LEU A 127 -11.39 -2.82 -5.76
N ASP A 128 -12.15 -3.93 -5.68
CA ASP A 128 -12.84 -4.53 -6.83
C ASP A 128 -13.86 -3.57 -7.46
N LEU A 129 -14.68 -2.91 -6.64
CA LEU A 129 -15.68 -1.94 -7.09
C LEU A 129 -15.07 -0.79 -7.89
N PHE A 130 -13.87 -0.33 -7.48
CA PHE A 130 -13.13 0.71 -8.16
C PHE A 130 -12.27 0.19 -9.33
N GLY A 131 -12.26 -1.13 -9.57
CA GLY A 131 -11.44 -1.76 -10.60
C GLY A 131 -9.94 -1.56 -10.36
N ILE A 132 -9.52 -1.50 -9.09
CA ILE A 132 -8.12 -1.37 -8.70
C ILE A 132 -7.52 -2.78 -8.50
N PRO A 133 -6.62 -3.23 -9.40
CA PRO A 133 -5.94 -4.50 -9.23
C PRO A 133 -5.20 -4.55 -7.89
N HIS A 134 -5.36 -5.65 -7.15
CA HIS A 134 -4.73 -5.74 -5.84
C HIS A 134 -4.26 -7.16 -5.51
N ARG A 135 -3.26 -7.26 -4.65
CA ARG A 135 -2.75 -8.51 -4.08
C ARG A 135 -2.52 -8.34 -2.58
N ALA A 136 -2.71 -9.42 -1.84
CA ALA A 136 -2.44 -9.49 -0.40
C ALA A 136 -1.35 -10.54 -0.12
N PRO A 137 -0.07 -10.21 -0.41
CA PRO A 137 1.03 -11.15 -0.33
C PRO A 137 1.31 -11.64 1.09
N ASP A 138 2.01 -12.77 1.17
CA ASP A 138 2.83 -13.15 2.31
C ASP A 138 4.29 -12.67 2.14
N ALA A 139 5.13 -12.91 3.14
CA ALA A 139 6.52 -12.49 3.11
C ALA A 139 7.35 -13.12 1.99
N ALA A 140 6.98 -14.31 1.51
CA ALA A 140 7.69 -14.99 0.42
C ALA A 140 7.33 -14.39 -0.96
N ALA A 141 6.10 -13.90 -1.13
CA ALA A 141 5.59 -13.40 -2.41
C ALA A 141 5.74 -11.89 -2.59
N VAL A 142 5.83 -11.11 -1.50
CA VAL A 142 5.70 -9.64 -1.56
C VAL A 142 6.72 -8.95 -2.48
N LEU A 143 7.95 -9.45 -2.59
CA LEU A 143 8.95 -8.86 -3.49
C LEU A 143 8.58 -9.06 -4.96
N ALA A 144 8.07 -10.24 -5.33
CA ALA A 144 7.56 -10.48 -6.68
C ALA A 144 6.28 -9.68 -6.97
N ASP A 145 5.46 -9.45 -5.94
CA ASP A 145 4.25 -8.64 -6.07
C ASP A 145 4.54 -7.14 -6.22
N VAL A 146 5.70 -6.65 -5.75
CA VAL A 146 6.19 -5.31 -6.11
C VAL A 146 6.42 -5.18 -7.62
N ASP A 147 7.03 -6.20 -8.26
CA ASP A 147 7.24 -6.21 -9.70
C ASP A 147 5.92 -6.25 -10.46
N TRP A 148 5.02 -7.14 -10.04
CA TRP A 148 3.67 -7.19 -10.60
C TRP A 148 2.97 -5.83 -10.50
N ALA A 149 3.08 -5.14 -9.37
CA ALA A 149 2.48 -3.82 -9.20
C ALA A 149 3.08 -2.81 -10.18
N ALA A 150 4.41 -2.75 -10.28
CA ALA A 150 5.10 -1.85 -11.20
C ALA A 150 4.69 -2.09 -12.67
N ASP A 151 4.59 -3.35 -13.09
CA ASP A 151 4.15 -3.72 -14.43
C ASP A 151 2.67 -3.38 -14.66
N THR A 152 1.82 -3.61 -13.64
CA THR A 152 0.40 -3.25 -13.69
C THR A 152 0.21 -1.75 -13.87
N LEU A 153 0.91 -0.92 -13.10
CA LEU A 153 0.84 0.54 -13.22
C LEU A 153 1.26 1.01 -14.63
N ARG A 154 2.34 0.44 -15.17
CA ARG A 154 2.85 0.81 -16.50
C ARG A 154 1.90 0.43 -17.63
N THR A 155 1.29 -0.76 -17.54
CA THR A 155 0.42 -1.28 -18.60
C THR A 155 -0.99 -0.72 -18.55
N THR A 156 -1.55 -0.52 -17.35
CA THR A 156 -2.94 -0.05 -17.19
C THR A 156 -3.06 1.46 -17.04
N ARG A 157 -2.00 2.14 -16.64
CA ARG A 157 -2.00 3.56 -16.24
C ARG A 157 -3.00 3.88 -15.13
N LYS A 158 -3.26 2.89 -14.27
CA LYS A 158 -4.19 3.00 -13.13
C LYS A 158 -3.47 2.65 -11.84
N PRO A 159 -3.98 3.05 -10.67
CA PRO A 159 -3.49 2.57 -9.39
C PRO A 159 -3.54 1.05 -9.29
N ALA A 160 -2.60 0.46 -8.55
CA ALA A 160 -2.65 -0.93 -8.10
C ALA A 160 -2.36 -0.97 -6.60
N ALA A 161 -2.80 -2.01 -5.90
CA ALA A 161 -2.64 -2.08 -4.46
C ALA A 161 -1.89 -3.35 -4.00
N LEU A 162 -0.98 -3.16 -3.04
CA LEU A 162 -0.46 -4.22 -2.18
C LEU A 162 -1.10 -4.09 -0.80
N VAL A 163 -1.87 -5.10 -0.42
CA VAL A 163 -2.60 -5.13 0.84
C VAL A 163 -1.77 -5.86 1.90
N VAL A 164 -1.31 -5.11 2.89
CA VAL A 164 -0.40 -5.58 3.93
C VAL A 164 -1.18 -6.18 5.10
N LYS A 165 -1.10 -7.50 5.23
CA LYS A 165 -1.66 -8.23 6.37
C LYS A 165 -0.85 -7.99 7.65
N PRO A 166 -1.44 -8.11 8.84
CA PRO A 166 -0.69 -8.11 10.10
C PRO A 166 0.44 -9.16 10.08
N GLY A 167 1.61 -8.80 10.61
CA GLY A 167 2.76 -9.70 10.68
C GLY A 167 3.57 -9.87 9.38
N LEU A 168 3.26 -9.12 8.31
CA LEU A 168 4.05 -9.17 7.07
C LEU A 168 5.47 -8.65 7.27
N PHE A 169 5.62 -7.56 8.01
CA PHE A 169 6.92 -6.96 8.32
C PHE A 169 7.38 -7.25 9.73
N ALA A 170 8.69 -7.47 9.90
CA ALA A 170 9.31 -7.64 11.21
C ALA A 170 9.22 -6.33 12.00
N GLU A 171 8.86 -6.41 13.28
CA GLU A 171 8.87 -5.25 14.18
C GLU A 171 10.31 -4.76 14.39
N HIS A 172 10.50 -3.45 14.49
CA HIS A 172 11.75 -2.88 14.98
C HIS A 172 11.80 -3.03 16.50
N HIS A 173 12.79 -3.77 16.99
CA HIS A 173 13.19 -3.75 18.39
C HIS A 173 14.21 -2.65 18.66
#